data_a7adbed467358e5d320c34b55f6f8778
#
_entry.id   a7adbed467358e5d320c34b55f6f8778
#
_cell.length_a   1.000
_cell.length_b   1.000
_cell.length_c   1.000
_cell.angle_alpha   90.00
_cell.angle_beta   90.00
_cell.angle_gamma   90.00
#
_symmetry.space_group_name_H-M   'P 1'
#
loop_
_entity.id
_entity.type
_entity.pdbx_description
1 polymer ?
#
loop_
_entity_poly.entity_id
_entity_poly.type
_entity_poly.pdbx_seq_one_letter_code
_entity_poly.pdbx_strand_id
1 'polypeptide(L)' 'MRFKVSMSNHLGNHHEETVIANNEKEAKNIALGFNPNSTVLEAIWVYK' A
#
# COMPACT_ATOMS: atom_id res chain seq x y z
N MET A 1 8.71 7.63 7.02
CA MET A 1 8.42 8.17 5.68
C MET A 1 7.00 7.79 5.30
N ARG A 2 6.41 8.57 4.43
CA ARG A 2 5.04 8.35 4.00
C ARG A 2 5.02 7.71 2.63
N PHE A 3 4.23 6.67 2.47
CA PHE A 3 4.10 5.98 1.18
C PHE A 3 2.63 5.89 0.80
N LYS A 4 2.37 6.07 -0.49
CA LYS A 4 1.06 5.82 -1.06
C LYS A 4 1.11 4.45 -1.70
N VAL A 5 0.30 3.53 -1.20
CA VAL A 5 0.29 2.14 -1.66
C VAL A 5 -0.97 1.91 -2.48
N SER A 6 -0.78 1.50 -3.74
CA SER A 6 -1.89 1.20 -4.64
C SER A 6 -2.19 -0.29 -4.55
N MET A 7 -3.46 -0.61 -4.41
CA MET A 7 -3.91 -1.99 -4.24
C MET A 7 -5.15 -2.28 -5.07
N SER A 8 -5.37 -3.56 -5.32
CA SER A 8 -6.60 -3.99 -5.94
C SER A 8 -7.17 -5.16 -5.12
N ASN A 9 -8.49 -5.18 -4.93
CA ASN A 9 -9.12 -6.25 -4.18
C ASN A 9 -9.53 -7.38 -5.11
N HIS A 10 -10.10 -8.46 -4.53
CA HIS A 10 -10.49 -9.65 -5.30
C HIS A 10 -11.64 -9.38 -6.28
N LEU A 11 -12.32 -8.25 -6.14
CA LEU A 11 -13.38 -7.85 -7.05
C LEU A 11 -12.86 -6.99 -8.20
N GLY A 12 -11.56 -6.69 -8.21
CA GLY A 12 -10.95 -5.88 -9.25
C GLY A 12 -11.04 -4.38 -9.00
N ASN A 13 -11.51 -3.96 -7.83
CA ASN A 13 -11.57 -2.54 -7.48
C ASN A 13 -10.21 -2.07 -6.98
N HIS A 14 -9.77 -0.92 -7.48
CA HIS A 14 -8.50 -0.34 -7.08
C HIS A 14 -8.71 0.73 -6.02
N HIS A 15 -7.78 0.82 -5.10
CA HIS A 15 -7.78 1.91 -4.13
C HIS A 15 -6.34 2.18 -3.68
N GLU A 16 -6.15 3.30 -3.00
CA GLU A 16 -4.85 3.70 -2.49
C GLU A 16 -4.95 3.96 -1.01
N GLU A 17 -3.87 3.63 -0.30
CA GLU A 17 -3.77 3.93 1.13
C GLU A 17 -2.42 4.56 1.41
N THR A 18 -2.42 5.50 2.35
CA THR A 18 -1.20 6.14 2.79
C THR A 18 -0.76 5.48 4.09
N VAL A 19 0.50 5.03 4.12
CA VAL A 19 1.06 4.39 5.31
C VAL A 19 2.38 5.05 5.67
N ILE A 20 2.74 4.96 6.96
CA ILE A 20 4.04 5.43 7.45
C ILE A 20 4.94 4.20 7.58
N ALA A 21 6.08 4.24 6.92
CA ALA A 21 7.00 3.11 6.88
C ALA A 21 8.42 3.61 6.67
N ASN A 22 9.40 2.75 6.91
CA ASN A 22 10.81 3.08 6.73
C ASN A 22 11.29 2.88 5.30
N ASN A 23 10.62 2.04 4.55
CA ASN A 23 10.98 1.76 3.17
C ASN A 23 9.77 1.21 2.42
N GLU A 24 9.93 1.03 1.12
CA GLU A 24 8.86 0.59 0.24
C GLU A 24 8.34 -0.80 0.61
N LYS A 25 9.25 -1.72 0.89
CA LYS A 25 8.87 -3.08 1.24
C LYS A 25 8.02 -3.11 2.51
N GLU A 26 8.42 -2.34 3.51
CA GLU A 26 7.67 -2.25 4.75
C GLU A 26 6.30 -1.64 4.51
N ALA A 27 6.24 -0.61 3.66
CA ALA A 27 4.97 0.04 3.33
C ALA A 27 4.00 -0.96 2.71
N LYS A 28 4.48 -1.79 1.80
CA LYS A 28 3.65 -2.81 1.17
C LYS A 28 3.15 -3.84 2.18
N ASN A 29 4.02 -4.25 3.10
CA ASN A 29 3.64 -5.21 4.14
C ASN A 29 2.59 -4.63 5.08
N ILE A 30 2.73 -3.38 5.46
CA ILE A 30 1.75 -2.71 6.33
C ILE A 30 0.40 -2.63 5.65
N ALA A 31 0.39 -2.18 4.40
CA ALA A 31 -0.85 -2.05 3.64
C ALA A 31 -1.54 -3.41 3.47
N LEU A 32 -0.77 -4.45 3.16
CA LEU A 32 -1.30 -5.78 3.01
C LEU A 32 -1.87 -6.31 4.33
N GLY A 33 -1.25 -5.97 5.44
CA GLY A 33 -1.73 -6.37 6.76
C GLY A 33 -3.11 -5.81 7.08
N PHE A 34 -3.42 -4.60 6.61
CA PHE A 34 -4.74 -3.99 6.77
C PHE A 34 -5.74 -4.49 5.73
N ASN A 35 -5.26 -5.07 4.63
CA ASN A 35 -6.10 -5.49 3.52
C ASN A 35 -5.66 -6.87 3.03
N PRO A 36 -5.83 -7.92 3.86
CA PRO A 36 -5.25 -9.23 3.56
C PRO A 36 -5.77 -9.90 2.30
N ASN A 37 -6.93 -9.47 1.81
CA ASN A 37 -7.51 -10.03 0.59
C ASN A 37 -7.20 -9.20 -0.65
N SER A 38 -6.32 -8.22 -0.53
CA SER A 38 -5.96 -7.34 -1.63
C SER A 38 -4.59 -7.69 -2.19
N THR A 39 -4.36 -7.28 -3.44
CA THR A 39 -3.07 -7.40 -4.09
C THR A 39 -2.42 -6.04 -4.12
N VAL A 40 -1.20 -5.94 -3.62
CA VAL A 40 -0.44 -4.69 -3.66
C VAL A 40 0.16 -4.53 -5.05
N LEU A 41 -0.11 -3.40 -5.69
CA LEU A 41 0.37 -3.12 -7.03
C LEU A 41 1.68 -2.34 -7.01
N GLU A 42 1.74 -1.28 -6.21
CA GLU A 42 2.96 -0.49 -6.07
C GLU A 42 2.90 0.37 -4.82
N ALA A 43 4.07 0.85 -4.41
CA ALA A 43 4.17 1.79 -3.30
C ALA A 43 5.05 2.94 -3.77
N ILE A 44 4.60 4.17 -3.55
CA ILE A 44 5.29 5.38 -3.98
C ILE A 44 5.60 6.24 -2.77
N TRP A 45 6.86 6.66 -2.65
CA TRP A 45 7.28 7.56 -1.60
C TRP A 45 6.65 8.93 -1.83
N VAL A 46 5.99 9.45 -0.81
CA VAL A 46 5.36 10.75 -0.87
C VAL A 46 6.15 11.72 -0.02
N TYR A 47 6.64 12.76 -0.64
CA TYR A 47 7.32 13.83 0.08
C TYR A 47 6.31 14.53 0.99
N LYS A 48 6.73 14.86 2.18
CA LYS A 48 5.98 15.49 3.26
C LYS A 48 5.27 14.47 4.10
#